data_15842b87fe4d35b79671bc0fbef2bb00
#
_entry.id   15842b87fe4d35b79671bc0fbef2bb00
#
_cell.length_a   1.000
_cell.length_b   1.000
_cell.length_c   1.000
_cell.angle_alpha   90.00
_cell.angle_beta   90.00
_cell.angle_gamma   90.00
#
_symmetry.space_group_name_H-M   'P 1'
#
loop_
_entity.id
_entity.type
_entity.pdbx_description
1 polymer ?
#
loop_
_entity_poly.entity_id
_entity_poly.type
_entity_poly.pdbx_seq_one_letter_code
_entity_poly.pdbx_strand_id
1 'polypeptide(L)'
;ALASYNFLSSFIKDVKLISIVNNNLLHDKKIKKLFTNNSKPVISKYYNKIVKKRVVEKEVDKRIKKIITINDFENKPLSTNDEKEIIKKLNIALPKSDIVIVQDFGHNLFSNKIRNLIQNKSNFLSINVQTNSLNYGFNIIDKKYSKVNMFTLDEKELELFASKRNLNHSSELKKLFNILKSENCFLTCGGKFSLALDKRNSYKIPTLNNNAIDSVGAGDIFHCMSSILSKTTKNLFLKLLISQISGALAVNILGNSGYPKINEILKTVKYYKDSLRNN
;
A
#
# COMPACT_ATOMS: atom_id res chain seq x y z
N ALA A 1 -4.15 6.06 0.72
CA ALA A 1 -4.53 5.84 2.14
C ALA A 1 -6.05 5.78 2.34
N LEU A 2 -6.85 6.76 1.87
CA LEU A 2 -8.31 6.73 2.08
C LEU A 2 -8.99 5.54 1.38
N ALA A 3 -8.59 5.20 0.15
CA ALA A 3 -9.10 4.01 -0.55
C ALA A 3 -8.79 2.73 0.22
N SER A 4 -7.59 2.61 0.78
CA SER A 4 -7.18 1.48 1.63
C SER A 4 -7.99 1.41 2.92
N TYR A 5 -8.25 2.56 3.55
CA TYR A 5 -9.12 2.66 4.72
C TYR A 5 -10.54 2.17 4.37
N ASN A 6 -11.13 2.64 3.28
CA ASN A 6 -12.47 2.23 2.85
C ASN A 6 -12.55 0.73 2.55
N PHE A 7 -11.51 0.18 1.90
CA PHE A 7 -11.40 -1.25 1.66
C PHE A 7 -11.39 -2.04 2.97
N LEU A 8 -10.47 -1.72 3.89
CA LEU A 8 -10.35 -2.41 5.17
C LEU A 8 -11.62 -2.27 6.02
N SER A 9 -12.21 -1.08 6.10
CA SER A 9 -13.44 -0.82 6.86
C SER A 9 -14.67 -1.55 6.31
N SER A 10 -14.61 -2.08 5.09
CA SER A 10 -15.72 -2.85 4.52
C SER A 10 -15.89 -4.25 5.13
N PHE A 11 -14.86 -4.76 5.83
CA PHE A 11 -14.87 -6.09 6.45
C PHE A 11 -14.18 -6.16 7.82
N ILE A 12 -13.52 -5.08 8.27
CA ILE A 12 -12.92 -4.96 9.60
C ILE A 12 -13.65 -3.86 10.36
N LYS A 13 -14.12 -4.18 11.58
CA LYS A 13 -14.92 -3.29 12.39
C LYS A 13 -14.15 -2.08 12.90
N ASP A 14 -12.94 -2.29 13.42
CA ASP A 14 -12.15 -1.24 14.09
C ASP A 14 -10.95 -0.85 13.25
N VAL A 15 -11.19 -0.03 12.21
CA VAL A 15 -10.16 0.57 11.38
C VAL A 15 -10.06 2.06 11.68
N LYS A 16 -8.85 2.55 11.90
CA LYS A 16 -8.58 3.97 12.09
C LYS A 16 -7.55 4.46 11.08
N LEU A 17 -7.87 5.54 10.38
CA LEU A 17 -6.96 6.22 9.49
C LEU A 17 -6.31 7.41 10.20
N ILE A 18 -4.98 7.46 10.21
CA ILE A 18 -4.21 8.65 10.59
C ILE A 18 -3.56 9.19 9.33
N SER A 19 -3.95 10.39 8.95
CA SER A 19 -3.47 11.09 7.75
C SER A 19 -3.48 12.59 7.96
N ILE A 20 -2.92 13.33 7.00
CA ILE A 20 -2.94 14.79 6.96
C ILE A 20 -3.47 15.26 5.61
N VAL A 21 -4.17 16.37 5.61
CA VAL A 21 -4.68 16.98 4.39
C VAL A 21 -4.51 18.50 4.43
N ASN A 22 -4.22 19.08 3.28
CA ASN A 22 -4.19 20.53 3.16
C ASN A 22 -5.62 21.09 3.29
N ASN A 23 -5.76 22.17 4.09
CA ASN A 23 -7.05 22.81 4.36
C ASN A 23 -7.80 23.20 3.06
N ASN A 24 -7.08 23.68 2.04
CA ASN A 24 -7.68 24.09 0.78
C ASN A 24 -8.42 22.97 0.05
N LEU A 25 -8.02 21.71 0.26
CA LEU A 25 -8.73 20.57 -0.33
C LEU A 25 -10.07 20.30 0.34
N LEU A 26 -10.27 20.72 1.58
CA LEU A 26 -11.52 20.53 2.32
C LEU A 26 -12.59 21.56 2.03
N HIS A 27 -12.27 22.61 1.25
CA HIS A 27 -13.28 23.51 0.70
C HIS A 27 -14.19 22.81 -0.32
N ASP A 28 -13.69 21.75 -0.98
CA ASP A 28 -14.54 20.88 -1.77
C ASP A 28 -15.41 19.99 -0.86
N LYS A 29 -16.73 20.23 -0.88
CA LYS A 29 -17.72 19.48 -0.12
C LYS A 29 -17.68 17.98 -0.43
N LYS A 30 -17.31 17.59 -1.66
CA LYS A 30 -17.18 16.18 -2.07
C LYS A 30 -16.01 15.53 -1.32
N ILE A 31 -14.87 16.19 -1.25
CA ILE A 31 -13.69 15.70 -0.52
C ILE A 31 -14.00 15.60 0.98
N LYS A 32 -14.64 16.61 1.56
CA LYS A 32 -15.01 16.62 2.98
C LYS A 32 -15.91 15.44 3.36
N LYS A 33 -16.84 15.05 2.50
CA LYS A 33 -17.77 13.93 2.71
C LYS A 33 -17.09 12.55 2.69
N LEU A 34 -15.86 12.46 2.16
CA LEU A 34 -15.10 11.19 2.12
C LEU A 34 -14.55 10.77 3.50
N PHE A 35 -14.49 11.68 4.45
CA PHE A 35 -13.94 11.41 5.79
C PHE A 35 -15.05 11.15 6.81
N THR A 36 -14.86 10.10 7.60
CA THR A 36 -15.70 9.74 8.75
C THR A 36 -14.98 10.12 10.05
N ASN A 37 -15.61 9.88 11.21
CA ASN A 37 -14.95 10.12 12.51
C ASN A 37 -13.66 9.30 12.68
N ASN A 38 -13.62 8.05 12.19
CA ASN A 38 -12.45 7.17 12.26
C ASN A 38 -11.37 7.49 11.23
N SER A 39 -11.70 8.27 10.19
CA SER A 39 -10.76 8.69 9.14
C SER A 39 -10.47 10.18 9.12
N LYS A 40 -10.93 10.94 10.13
CA LYS A 40 -10.73 12.39 10.19
C LYS A 40 -9.24 12.76 10.18
N PRO A 41 -8.74 13.43 9.12
CA PRO A 41 -7.32 13.75 8.98
C PRO A 41 -6.90 14.86 9.94
N VAL A 42 -5.60 15.07 10.11
CA VAL A 42 -5.05 16.33 10.58
C VAL A 42 -5.24 17.36 9.46
N ILE A 43 -5.76 18.52 9.78
CA ILE A 43 -6.01 19.61 8.83
C ILE A 43 -4.88 20.61 8.97
N SER A 44 -4.13 20.84 7.91
CA SER A 44 -3.01 21.76 7.90
C SER A 44 -3.16 22.83 6.83
N LYS A 45 -2.78 24.06 7.15
CA LYS A 45 -2.62 25.16 6.19
C LYS A 45 -1.29 25.05 5.43
N TYR A 46 -0.30 24.39 6.01
CA TYR A 46 1.09 24.36 5.55
C TYR A 46 1.47 23.07 4.82
N TYR A 47 0.70 21.99 5.03
CA TYR A 47 0.97 20.72 4.36
C TYR A 47 0.76 20.82 2.85
N ASN A 48 1.52 20.02 2.12
CA ASN A 48 1.48 20.02 0.66
C ASN A 48 0.08 19.77 0.11
N LYS A 49 -0.34 20.58 -0.84
CA LYS A 49 -1.47 20.27 -1.70
C LYS A 49 -0.95 19.29 -2.76
N ILE A 50 -1.41 18.05 -2.69
CA ILE A 50 -0.99 17.01 -3.62
C ILE A 50 -2.14 16.75 -4.59
N VAL A 51 -1.96 17.17 -5.84
CA VAL A 51 -2.93 16.94 -6.91
C VAL A 51 -2.25 16.23 -8.07
N LYS A 52 -2.78 15.08 -8.45
CA LYS A 52 -2.35 14.32 -9.64
C LYS A 52 -3.48 14.31 -10.66
N LYS A 53 -3.33 15.12 -11.71
CA LYS A 53 -4.26 15.13 -12.85
C LYS A 53 -3.75 14.18 -13.92
N ARG A 54 -4.60 13.29 -14.41
CA ARG A 54 -4.27 12.38 -15.50
C ARG A 54 -5.15 12.64 -16.70
N VAL A 55 -4.52 12.91 -17.82
CA VAL A 55 -5.20 12.89 -19.13
C VAL A 55 -5.15 11.44 -19.59
N VAL A 56 -6.29 10.88 -19.88
CA VAL A 56 -6.43 9.47 -20.24
C VAL A 56 -7.23 9.34 -21.54
N GLU A 57 -6.85 8.38 -22.34
CA GLU A 57 -7.63 7.88 -23.48
C GLU A 57 -8.38 6.63 -23.03
N LYS A 58 -9.66 6.56 -23.31
CA LYS A 58 -10.48 5.38 -23.04
C LYS A 58 -10.53 4.53 -24.31
N GLU A 59 -9.96 3.36 -24.27
CA GLU A 59 -9.99 2.40 -25.38
C GLU A 59 -11.38 1.73 -25.52
N VAL A 60 -11.64 1.13 -26.67
CA VAL A 60 -12.92 0.48 -26.98
C VAL A 60 -13.27 -0.64 -25.99
N ASP A 61 -12.25 -1.36 -25.49
CA ASP A 61 -12.39 -2.42 -24.50
C ASP A 61 -12.43 -1.93 -23.04
N LYS A 62 -12.70 -0.63 -22.84
CA LYS A 62 -12.76 0.08 -21.54
C LYS A 62 -11.42 0.24 -20.83
N ARG A 63 -10.31 -0.25 -21.37
CA ARG A 63 -8.98 0.02 -20.80
C ARG A 63 -8.66 1.50 -20.83
N ILE A 64 -7.86 1.92 -19.85
CA ILE A 64 -7.44 3.32 -19.72
C ILE A 64 -5.96 3.42 -20.08
N LYS A 65 -5.68 4.14 -21.16
CA LYS A 65 -4.33 4.53 -21.54
C LYS A 65 -4.00 5.89 -20.95
N LYS A 66 -3.01 5.95 -20.09
CA LYS A 66 -2.54 7.22 -19.50
C LYS A 66 -1.66 7.93 -20.52
N ILE A 67 -2.09 9.09 -21.01
CA ILE A 67 -1.35 9.90 -21.97
C ILE A 67 -0.34 10.78 -21.24
N ILE A 68 -0.82 11.57 -20.26
CA ILE A 68 0.01 12.49 -19.50
C ILE A 68 -0.45 12.55 -18.04
N THR A 69 0.48 12.76 -17.13
CA THR A 69 0.20 13.03 -15.72
C THR A 69 0.80 14.36 -15.33
N ILE A 70 -0.03 15.28 -14.86
CA ILE A 70 0.37 16.57 -14.32
C ILE A 70 0.33 16.45 -12.79
N ASN A 71 1.48 16.67 -12.16
CA ASN A 71 1.61 16.65 -10.71
C ASN A 71 1.76 18.09 -10.20
N ASP A 72 0.82 18.50 -9.36
CA ASP A 72 0.90 19.75 -8.59
C ASP A 72 1.28 19.37 -7.15
N PHE A 73 2.54 19.58 -6.80
CA PHE A 73 3.12 19.16 -5.53
C PHE A 73 4.25 20.09 -5.10
N GLU A 74 4.15 20.61 -3.91
CA GLU A 74 5.23 21.33 -3.24
C GLU A 74 5.95 20.40 -2.28
N ASN A 75 7.26 20.23 -2.43
CA ASN A 75 8.03 19.34 -1.55
C ASN A 75 8.40 20.04 -0.23
N LYS A 76 7.39 20.45 0.55
CA LYS A 76 7.58 21.08 1.84
C LYS A 76 7.72 20.03 2.97
N PRO A 77 8.61 20.25 3.95
CA PRO A 77 8.67 19.41 5.12
C PRO A 77 7.39 19.53 5.94
N LEU A 78 7.11 18.53 6.77
CA LEU A 78 6.01 18.60 7.74
C LEU A 78 6.29 19.71 8.76
N SER A 79 5.30 20.56 9.03
CA SER A 79 5.45 21.60 10.06
C SER A 79 5.58 20.97 11.46
N THR A 80 6.25 21.66 12.37
CA THR A 80 6.42 21.19 13.76
C THR A 80 5.07 20.97 14.45
N ASN A 81 4.07 21.79 14.17
CA ASN A 81 2.75 21.67 14.77
C ASN A 81 1.99 20.45 14.19
N ASP A 82 2.05 20.25 12.88
CA ASP A 82 1.45 19.08 12.22
C ASP A 82 2.13 17.78 12.69
N GLU A 83 3.46 17.78 12.85
CA GLU A 83 4.20 16.66 13.40
C GLU A 83 3.73 16.30 14.82
N LYS A 84 3.58 17.29 15.70
CA LYS A 84 3.07 17.10 17.07
C LYS A 84 1.66 16.50 17.07
N GLU A 85 0.77 17.00 16.23
CA GLU A 85 -0.61 16.49 16.12
C GLU A 85 -0.65 15.03 15.62
N ILE A 86 0.16 14.68 14.61
CA ILE A 86 0.29 13.30 14.14
C ILE A 86 0.84 12.40 15.24
N ILE A 87 1.91 12.82 15.92
CA ILE A 87 2.51 12.07 17.04
C ILE A 87 1.49 11.85 18.17
N LYS A 88 0.69 12.85 18.51
CA LYS A 88 -0.37 12.75 19.53
C LYS A 88 -1.39 11.67 19.13
N LYS A 89 -1.87 11.69 17.88
CA LYS A 89 -2.81 10.65 17.36
C LYS A 89 -2.17 9.27 17.36
N LEU A 90 -0.91 9.15 16.96
CA LEU A 90 -0.16 7.89 16.94
C LEU A 90 0.03 7.32 18.35
N ASN A 91 0.39 8.14 19.34
CA ASN A 91 0.55 7.70 20.73
C ASN A 91 -0.74 7.13 21.33
N ILE A 92 -1.90 7.62 20.90
CA ILE A 92 -3.20 7.09 21.34
C ILE A 92 -3.56 5.79 20.61
N ALA A 93 -3.23 5.68 19.30
CA ALA A 93 -3.67 4.59 18.46
C ALA A 93 -2.74 3.36 18.52
N LEU A 94 -1.41 3.56 18.52
CA LEU A 94 -0.44 2.47 18.41
C LEU A 94 -0.59 1.39 19.50
N PRO A 95 -0.75 1.73 20.81
CA PRO A 95 -0.90 0.72 21.86
C PRO A 95 -2.16 -0.13 21.74
N LYS A 96 -3.18 0.36 21.03
CA LYS A 96 -4.49 -0.27 20.85
C LYS A 96 -4.63 -1.00 19.52
N SER A 97 -3.59 -0.95 18.67
CA SER A 97 -3.64 -1.50 17.33
C SER A 97 -2.92 -2.83 17.26
N ASP A 98 -3.61 -3.88 16.80
CA ASP A 98 -3.02 -5.19 16.52
C ASP A 98 -2.09 -5.14 15.31
N ILE A 99 -2.45 -4.31 14.31
CA ILE A 99 -1.72 -4.13 13.06
C ILE A 99 -1.65 -2.64 12.72
N VAL A 100 -0.46 -2.19 12.38
CA VAL A 100 -0.21 -0.84 11.85
C VAL A 100 0.20 -0.98 10.39
N ILE A 101 -0.62 -0.45 9.48
CA ILE A 101 -0.38 -0.48 8.04
C ILE A 101 0.07 0.91 7.60
N VAL A 102 1.29 1.01 7.10
CA VAL A 102 1.91 2.25 6.62
C VAL A 102 1.99 2.25 5.11
N GLN A 103 1.43 3.29 4.49
CA GLN A 103 1.60 3.59 3.07
C GLN A 103 2.40 4.89 2.94
N ASP A 104 3.71 4.78 2.79
CA ASP A 104 4.62 5.92 2.66
C ASP A 104 4.78 6.31 1.19
N PHE A 105 3.97 7.25 0.74
CA PHE A 105 4.01 7.79 -0.62
C PHE A 105 5.18 8.79 -0.86
N GLY A 106 6.02 9.03 0.15
CA GLY A 106 7.13 9.98 0.05
C GLY A 106 6.72 11.44 -0.05
N HIS A 107 5.55 11.78 0.51
CA HIS A 107 5.02 13.16 0.52
C HIS A 107 5.29 13.88 1.86
N ASN A 108 6.40 13.57 2.51
CA ASN A 108 6.89 14.20 3.75
C ASN A 108 5.97 14.08 4.98
N LEU A 109 4.99 13.16 5.00
CA LEU A 109 4.22 12.88 6.21
C LEU A 109 5.08 12.22 7.28
N PHE A 110 5.96 11.31 6.89
CA PHE A 110 6.76 10.51 7.81
C PHE A 110 8.12 11.14 8.08
N SER A 111 8.20 12.01 9.09
CA SER A 111 9.47 12.48 9.64
C SER A 111 10.25 11.35 10.34
N ASN A 112 11.53 11.58 10.66
CA ASN A 112 12.32 10.61 11.41
C ASN A 112 11.68 10.27 12.77
N LYS A 113 11.11 11.27 13.47
CA LYS A 113 10.44 11.07 14.75
C LYS A 113 9.21 10.19 14.61
N ILE A 114 8.38 10.42 13.57
CA ILE A 114 7.19 9.62 13.30
C ILE A 114 7.58 8.19 12.94
N ARG A 115 8.58 8.00 12.06
CA ARG A 115 9.07 6.66 11.69
C ARG A 115 9.59 5.88 12.90
N ASN A 116 10.41 6.52 13.73
CA ASN A 116 10.94 5.91 14.96
C ASN A 116 9.82 5.53 15.93
N LEU A 117 8.85 6.42 16.11
CA LEU A 117 7.70 6.15 16.98
C LEU A 117 6.91 4.92 16.51
N ILE A 118 6.61 4.83 15.21
CA ILE A 118 5.87 3.72 14.63
C ILE A 118 6.67 2.42 14.75
N GLN A 119 7.97 2.43 14.40
CA GLN A 119 8.82 1.25 14.48
C GLN A 119 8.96 0.71 15.92
N ASN A 120 9.01 1.60 16.91
CA ASN A 120 9.23 1.21 18.31
C ASN A 120 7.95 0.81 19.04
N LYS A 121 6.77 1.33 18.63
CA LYS A 121 5.52 1.15 19.38
C LYS A 121 4.46 0.30 18.67
N SER A 122 4.67 -0.12 17.43
CA SER A 122 3.72 -1.00 16.75
C SER A 122 3.88 -2.45 17.22
N ASN A 123 2.77 -3.11 17.53
CA ASN A 123 2.74 -4.55 17.82
C ASN A 123 3.06 -5.39 16.58
N PHE A 124 2.51 -5.00 15.44
CA PHE A 124 2.82 -5.55 14.13
C PHE A 124 2.84 -4.42 13.11
N LEU A 125 3.99 -4.19 12.49
CA LEU A 125 4.22 -3.12 11.53
C LEU A 125 4.33 -3.66 10.11
N SER A 126 3.41 -3.25 9.25
CA SER A 126 3.39 -3.52 7.82
C SER A 126 3.65 -2.24 7.04
N ILE A 127 4.59 -2.28 6.10
CA ILE A 127 5.01 -1.08 5.37
C ILE A 127 5.01 -1.31 3.86
N ASN A 128 4.50 -0.32 3.15
CA ASN A 128 4.74 -0.11 1.73
C ASN A 128 5.34 1.30 1.54
N VAL A 129 6.53 1.37 0.98
CA VAL A 129 7.21 2.62 0.65
C VAL A 129 7.16 2.79 -0.86
N GLN A 130 6.34 3.72 -1.31
CA GLN A 130 6.06 3.86 -2.74
C GLN A 130 7.01 4.82 -3.44
N THR A 131 7.52 4.38 -4.58
CA THR A 131 8.22 5.23 -5.54
C THR A 131 7.23 5.78 -6.56
N ASN A 132 7.33 7.07 -6.83
CA ASN A 132 6.53 7.75 -7.85
C ASN A 132 7.37 8.80 -8.59
N SER A 133 6.80 9.43 -9.61
CA SER A 133 7.50 10.42 -10.43
C SER A 133 8.01 11.65 -9.68
N LEU A 134 7.51 11.91 -8.48
CA LEU A 134 7.90 13.06 -7.65
C LEU A 134 9.07 12.75 -6.71
N ASN A 135 9.27 11.47 -6.38
CA ASN A 135 10.27 11.03 -5.39
C ASN A 135 11.15 9.89 -5.90
N TYR A 136 11.28 9.76 -7.23
CA TYR A 136 12.04 8.68 -7.85
C TYR A 136 13.48 8.64 -7.34
N GLY A 137 13.86 7.51 -6.73
CA GLY A 137 15.19 7.32 -6.12
C GLY A 137 15.36 7.92 -4.71
N PHE A 138 14.45 8.73 -4.22
CA PHE A 138 14.53 9.36 -2.90
C PHE A 138 13.68 8.68 -1.81
N ASN A 139 12.74 7.81 -2.19
CA ASN A 139 11.87 7.11 -1.25
C ASN A 139 12.17 5.61 -1.24
N ILE A 140 13.31 5.22 -0.67
CA ILE A 140 13.79 3.85 -0.61
C ILE A 140 13.61 3.32 0.81
N ILE A 141 13.04 2.11 0.94
CA ILE A 141 12.56 1.56 2.20
C ILE A 141 13.66 1.38 3.25
N ASP A 142 14.82 0.80 2.89
CA ASP A 142 15.94 0.54 3.80
C ASP A 142 16.67 1.80 4.26
N LYS A 143 16.51 2.92 3.54
CA LYS A 143 17.04 4.23 3.95
C LYS A 143 16.15 4.92 4.99
N LYS A 144 14.94 4.41 5.19
CA LYS A 144 13.93 5.05 6.05
C LYS A 144 13.49 4.18 7.21
N TYR A 145 13.54 2.87 7.05
CA TYR A 145 13.08 1.91 8.04
C TYR A 145 14.14 0.85 8.27
N SER A 146 14.34 0.47 9.52
CA SER A 146 15.37 -0.50 9.94
C SER A 146 14.78 -1.81 10.47
N LYS A 147 13.49 -1.80 10.84
CA LYS A 147 12.78 -2.96 11.35
C LYS A 147 11.29 -2.88 11.04
N VAL A 148 10.77 -3.90 10.37
CA VAL A 148 9.34 -4.02 10.06
C VAL A 148 8.94 -5.50 10.12
N ASN A 149 7.71 -5.82 10.57
CA ASN A 149 7.28 -7.22 10.59
C ASN A 149 6.98 -7.72 9.17
N MET A 150 6.45 -6.85 8.32
CA MET A 150 6.08 -7.19 6.96
C MET A 150 6.22 -5.98 6.03
N PHE A 151 6.61 -6.22 4.78
CA PHE A 151 6.59 -5.18 3.76
C PHE A 151 6.13 -5.70 2.39
N THR A 152 5.64 -4.79 1.57
CA THR A 152 5.39 -5.02 0.15
C THR A 152 6.17 -4.03 -0.69
N LEU A 153 6.61 -4.47 -1.87
CA LEU A 153 7.26 -3.64 -2.89
C LEU A 153 6.72 -4.00 -4.28
N ASP A 154 6.86 -3.08 -5.20
CA ASP A 154 6.82 -3.41 -6.62
C ASP A 154 8.23 -3.68 -7.19
N GLU A 155 8.29 -4.18 -8.45
CA GLU A 155 9.55 -4.51 -9.13
C GLU A 155 10.50 -3.30 -9.20
N LYS A 156 9.95 -2.11 -9.45
CA LYS A 156 10.71 -0.86 -9.57
C LYS A 156 11.31 -0.40 -8.24
N GLU A 157 10.57 -0.55 -7.16
CA GLU A 157 11.02 -0.24 -5.80
C GLU A 157 12.16 -1.18 -5.37
N LEU A 158 12.08 -2.46 -5.78
CA LEU A 158 13.16 -3.42 -5.54
C LEU A 158 14.42 -3.10 -6.40
N GLU A 159 14.25 -2.67 -7.65
CA GLU A 159 15.34 -2.20 -8.50
C GLU A 159 16.06 -0.97 -7.89
N LEU A 160 15.30 -0.05 -7.32
CA LEU A 160 15.86 1.13 -6.66
C LEU A 160 16.63 0.76 -5.40
N PHE A 161 16.11 -0.16 -4.58
CA PHE A 161 16.84 -0.70 -3.44
C PHE A 161 18.15 -1.34 -3.87
N ALA A 162 18.11 -2.21 -4.87
CA ALA A 162 19.29 -2.92 -5.37
C ALA A 162 20.24 -2.03 -6.18
N SER A 163 19.83 -0.81 -6.56
CA SER A 163 20.56 0.09 -7.50
C SER A 163 20.94 -0.61 -8.80
N LYS A 164 20.09 -1.53 -9.28
CA LYS A 164 20.37 -2.43 -10.40
C LYS A 164 19.10 -2.77 -11.16
N ARG A 165 19.21 -2.94 -12.48
CA ARG A 165 18.17 -3.52 -13.34
C ARG A 165 18.43 -5.01 -13.59
N ASN A 166 17.44 -5.72 -14.13
CA ASN A 166 17.54 -7.15 -14.44
C ASN A 166 17.92 -7.99 -13.21
N LEU A 167 17.10 -7.92 -12.18
CA LEU A 167 17.33 -8.52 -10.87
C LEU A 167 17.07 -10.04 -10.86
N ASN A 168 17.83 -10.74 -10.03
CA ASN A 168 17.30 -11.94 -9.40
C ASN A 168 16.38 -11.51 -8.25
N HIS A 169 15.07 -11.44 -8.52
CA HIS A 169 14.07 -10.92 -7.59
C HIS A 169 14.09 -11.60 -6.23
N SER A 170 14.22 -12.92 -6.19
CA SER A 170 14.25 -13.70 -4.93
C SER A 170 15.48 -13.37 -4.09
N SER A 171 16.65 -13.24 -4.72
CA SER A 171 17.91 -12.92 -4.03
C SER A 171 17.87 -11.50 -3.44
N GLU A 172 17.46 -10.50 -4.25
CA GLU A 172 17.43 -9.11 -3.77
C GLU A 172 16.33 -8.89 -2.72
N LEU A 173 15.17 -9.53 -2.90
CA LEU A 173 14.11 -9.50 -1.89
C LEU A 173 14.57 -10.12 -0.57
N LYS A 174 15.34 -11.23 -0.60
CA LYS A 174 15.90 -11.89 0.59
C LYS A 174 16.94 -11.00 1.30
N LYS A 175 17.75 -10.25 0.56
CA LYS A 175 18.67 -9.27 1.16
C LYS A 175 17.91 -8.21 1.94
N LEU A 176 16.91 -7.61 1.32
CA LEU A 176 16.07 -6.58 1.96
C LEU A 176 15.29 -7.14 3.15
N PHE A 177 14.74 -8.35 3.03
CA PHE A 177 14.08 -9.07 4.12
C PHE A 177 14.98 -9.20 5.37
N ASN A 178 16.26 -9.55 5.19
CA ASN A 178 17.21 -9.65 6.27
C ASN A 178 17.59 -8.29 6.86
N ILE A 179 17.80 -7.27 6.03
CA ILE A 179 18.11 -5.90 6.46
C ILE A 179 16.98 -5.34 7.34
N LEU A 180 15.72 -5.52 6.93
CA LEU A 180 14.54 -5.04 7.64
C LEU A 180 14.10 -5.98 8.79
N LYS A 181 14.77 -7.10 8.99
CA LYS A 181 14.46 -8.10 10.04
C LYS A 181 13.01 -8.56 10.00
N SER A 182 12.47 -8.75 8.80
CA SER A 182 11.05 -9.00 8.59
C SER A 182 10.66 -10.45 8.87
N GLU A 183 9.38 -10.68 9.10
CA GLU A 183 8.79 -12.02 9.26
C GLU A 183 8.35 -12.59 7.91
N ASN A 184 7.82 -11.74 7.04
CA ASN A 184 7.48 -12.06 5.66
C ASN A 184 7.46 -10.79 4.78
N CYS A 185 7.61 -10.99 3.48
CA CYS A 185 7.58 -9.91 2.51
C CYS A 185 6.99 -10.36 1.17
N PHE A 186 6.53 -9.38 0.39
CA PHE A 186 5.88 -9.63 -0.88
C PHE A 186 6.40 -8.67 -1.95
N LEU A 187 6.55 -9.19 -3.16
CA LEU A 187 6.91 -8.43 -4.35
C LEU A 187 5.82 -8.59 -5.40
N THR A 188 5.41 -7.48 -6.02
CA THR A 188 4.51 -7.50 -7.18
C THR A 188 5.26 -7.06 -8.42
N CYS A 189 5.17 -7.83 -9.50
CA CYS A 189 5.81 -7.55 -10.79
C CYS A 189 4.75 -7.28 -11.88
N GLY A 190 3.82 -6.37 -11.59
CA GLY A 190 2.78 -5.94 -12.50
C GLY A 190 1.96 -7.11 -13.07
N GLY A 191 1.82 -7.14 -14.39
CA GLY A 191 1.11 -8.21 -15.11
C GLY A 191 1.91 -9.52 -15.27
N LYS A 192 3.07 -9.68 -14.60
CA LYS A 192 3.91 -10.89 -14.78
C LYS A 192 3.67 -11.93 -13.67
N PHE A 193 3.99 -11.57 -12.42
CA PHE A 193 3.90 -12.47 -11.27
C PHE A 193 3.91 -11.69 -9.95
N SER A 194 3.63 -12.39 -8.86
CA SER A 194 3.94 -11.95 -7.50
C SER A 194 4.76 -13.01 -6.77
N LEU A 195 5.58 -12.57 -5.81
CA LEU A 195 6.48 -13.40 -5.02
C LEU A 195 6.27 -13.09 -3.54
N ALA A 196 6.29 -14.14 -2.71
CA ALA A 196 6.31 -14.02 -1.25
C ALA A 196 7.48 -14.78 -0.67
N LEU A 197 8.02 -14.26 0.43
CA LEU A 197 9.14 -14.88 1.14
C LEU A 197 8.93 -14.75 2.66
N ASP A 198 9.22 -15.82 3.38
CA ASP A 198 9.43 -15.84 4.82
C ASP A 198 10.78 -16.49 5.16
N LYS A 199 11.02 -16.81 6.43
CA LYS A 199 12.29 -17.44 6.86
C LYS A 199 12.53 -18.82 6.25
N ARG A 200 11.47 -19.57 5.89
CA ARG A 200 11.55 -20.97 5.47
C ARG A 200 11.14 -21.18 4.02
N ASN A 201 10.19 -20.38 3.54
CA ASN A 201 9.51 -20.63 2.27
C ASN A 201 9.61 -19.44 1.33
N SER A 202 9.55 -19.72 0.04
CA SER A 202 9.39 -18.74 -1.02
C SER A 202 8.40 -19.29 -2.03
N TYR A 203 7.40 -18.46 -2.41
CA TYR A 203 6.41 -18.82 -3.41
C TYR A 203 6.33 -17.74 -4.48
N LYS A 204 6.20 -18.16 -5.72
CA LYS A 204 5.98 -17.32 -6.89
C LYS A 204 4.71 -17.79 -7.60
N ILE A 205 3.79 -16.87 -7.85
CA ILE A 205 2.57 -17.16 -8.61
C ILE A 205 2.44 -16.20 -9.78
N PRO A 206 1.95 -16.65 -10.94
CA PRO A 206 1.70 -15.77 -12.08
C PRO A 206 0.59 -14.78 -11.75
N THR A 207 0.50 -13.68 -12.49
CA THR A 207 -0.64 -12.75 -12.34
C THR A 207 -1.95 -13.46 -12.74
N LEU A 208 -3.01 -13.14 -12.00
CA LEU A 208 -4.33 -13.77 -12.21
C LEU A 208 -5.23 -12.95 -13.15
N ASN A 209 -4.82 -11.76 -13.56
CA ASN A 209 -5.56 -10.90 -14.47
C ASN A 209 -4.63 -10.20 -15.46
N ASN A 210 -4.78 -10.52 -16.75
CA ASN A 210 -4.01 -9.93 -17.83
C ASN A 210 -4.72 -8.76 -18.52
N ASN A 211 -6.01 -8.51 -18.20
CA ASN A 211 -6.86 -7.51 -18.85
C ASN A 211 -7.22 -6.38 -17.87
N ALA A 212 -6.20 -5.75 -17.27
CA ALA A 212 -6.39 -4.66 -16.33
C ALA A 212 -7.05 -3.44 -17.00
N ILE A 213 -8.11 -2.91 -16.39
CA ILE A 213 -8.74 -1.65 -16.78
C ILE A 213 -7.89 -0.47 -16.30
N ASP A 214 -7.51 -0.48 -15.02
CA ASP A 214 -6.64 0.52 -14.42
C ASP A 214 -5.83 -0.10 -13.26
N SER A 215 -4.52 0.06 -13.30
CA SER A 215 -3.62 -0.46 -12.26
C SER A 215 -3.53 0.40 -10.99
N VAL A 216 -4.19 1.57 -10.98
CA VAL A 216 -4.11 2.51 -9.85
C VAL A 216 -4.79 1.92 -8.61
N GLY A 217 -4.06 1.84 -7.51
CA GLY A 217 -4.56 1.35 -6.22
C GLY A 217 -4.54 -0.16 -6.03
N ALA A 218 -4.24 -0.95 -7.06
CA ALA A 218 -4.15 -2.42 -6.93
C ALA A 218 -3.03 -2.85 -5.95
N GLY A 219 -1.87 -2.19 -5.99
CA GLY A 219 -0.79 -2.40 -5.04
C GLY A 219 -1.18 -2.05 -3.60
N ASP A 220 -1.96 -0.98 -3.41
CA ASP A 220 -2.46 -0.57 -2.10
C ASP A 220 -3.42 -1.64 -1.51
N ILE A 221 -4.32 -2.19 -2.33
CA ILE A 221 -5.25 -3.26 -1.94
C ILE A 221 -4.48 -4.56 -1.65
N PHE A 222 -3.51 -4.92 -2.50
CA PHE A 222 -2.62 -6.06 -2.26
C PHE A 222 -1.89 -5.90 -0.93
N HIS A 223 -1.31 -4.73 -0.65
CA HIS A 223 -0.63 -4.43 0.62
C HIS A 223 -1.57 -4.56 1.82
N CYS A 224 -2.77 -3.99 1.76
CA CYS A 224 -3.75 -4.11 2.82
C CYS A 224 -4.10 -5.57 3.13
N MET A 225 -4.41 -6.35 2.11
CA MET A 225 -4.77 -7.76 2.28
C MET A 225 -3.60 -8.59 2.81
N SER A 226 -2.41 -8.45 2.24
CA SER A 226 -1.21 -9.16 2.71
C SER A 226 -0.85 -8.80 4.15
N SER A 227 -1.11 -7.55 4.58
CA SER A 227 -0.90 -7.11 5.96
C SER A 227 -1.79 -7.86 6.94
N ILE A 228 -3.09 -7.93 6.66
CA ILE A 228 -4.06 -8.67 7.50
C ILE A 228 -3.71 -10.15 7.54
N LEU A 229 -3.47 -10.76 6.38
CA LEU A 229 -3.14 -12.18 6.28
C LEU A 229 -1.81 -12.53 6.97
N SER A 230 -0.86 -11.61 7.01
CA SER A 230 0.42 -11.81 7.70
C SER A 230 0.27 -11.98 9.20
N LYS A 231 -0.77 -11.38 9.79
CA LYS A 231 -1.09 -11.53 11.22
C LYS A 231 -2.04 -12.70 11.49
N THR A 232 -2.93 -13.05 10.54
CA THR A 232 -4.04 -13.99 10.78
C THR A 232 -3.77 -15.43 10.36
N THR A 233 -2.81 -15.68 9.46
CA THR A 233 -2.42 -17.04 9.03
C THR A 233 -0.92 -17.23 8.95
N LYS A 234 -0.44 -18.46 9.16
CA LYS A 234 0.97 -18.83 8.98
C LYS A 234 1.27 -19.35 7.57
N ASN A 235 0.25 -19.67 6.76
CA ASN A 235 0.43 -20.22 5.43
C ASN A 235 0.82 -19.14 4.42
N LEU A 236 2.10 -19.09 4.04
CA LEU A 236 2.65 -18.07 3.13
C LEU A 236 2.02 -18.13 1.73
N PHE A 237 1.74 -19.33 1.21
CA PHE A 237 1.10 -19.48 -0.10
C PHE A 237 -0.30 -18.88 -0.10
N LEU A 238 -1.12 -19.13 0.93
CA LEU A 238 -2.45 -18.53 1.05
C LEU A 238 -2.39 -17.00 1.19
N LYS A 239 -1.42 -16.48 1.96
CA LYS A 239 -1.20 -15.03 2.02
C LYS A 239 -0.98 -14.45 0.63
N LEU A 240 -0.07 -15.03 -0.15
CA LEU A 240 0.26 -14.57 -1.49
C LEU A 240 -0.95 -14.69 -2.43
N LEU A 241 -1.61 -15.85 -2.47
CA LEU A 241 -2.74 -16.12 -3.36
C LEU A 241 -3.91 -15.15 -3.11
N ILE A 242 -4.34 -14.99 -1.86
CA ILE A 242 -5.48 -14.12 -1.54
C ILE A 242 -5.13 -12.64 -1.79
N SER A 243 -3.90 -12.22 -1.50
CA SER A 243 -3.46 -10.86 -1.79
C SER A 243 -3.41 -10.59 -3.30
N GLN A 244 -2.93 -11.57 -4.09
CA GLN A 244 -2.92 -11.50 -5.55
C GLN A 244 -4.33 -11.43 -6.13
N ILE A 245 -5.26 -12.24 -5.64
CA ILE A 245 -6.68 -12.19 -6.03
C ILE A 245 -7.25 -10.80 -5.74
N SER A 246 -6.98 -10.25 -4.56
CA SER A 246 -7.48 -8.92 -4.18
C SER A 246 -6.94 -7.82 -5.10
N GLY A 247 -5.66 -7.86 -5.44
CA GLY A 247 -5.04 -6.96 -6.41
C GLY A 247 -5.59 -7.15 -7.82
N ALA A 248 -5.80 -8.40 -8.26
CA ALA A 248 -6.34 -8.74 -9.57
C ALA A 248 -7.80 -8.29 -9.75
N LEU A 249 -8.61 -8.29 -8.71
CA LEU A 249 -9.96 -7.73 -8.73
C LEU A 249 -9.92 -6.19 -8.73
N ALA A 250 -8.96 -5.59 -8.03
CA ALA A 250 -8.82 -4.13 -7.94
C ALA A 250 -8.48 -3.48 -9.29
N VAL A 251 -7.71 -4.13 -10.17
CA VAL A 251 -7.38 -3.58 -11.50
C VAL A 251 -8.56 -3.47 -12.46
N ASN A 252 -9.71 -4.05 -12.12
CA ASN A 252 -10.98 -3.89 -12.85
C ASN A 252 -11.78 -2.67 -12.41
N ILE A 253 -11.29 -1.91 -11.42
CA ILE A 253 -11.96 -0.75 -10.85
C ILE A 253 -11.22 0.52 -11.28
N LEU A 254 -11.94 1.44 -11.90
CA LEU A 254 -11.36 2.67 -12.43
C LEU A 254 -10.97 3.64 -11.30
N GLY A 255 -9.71 4.04 -11.25
CA GLY A 255 -9.24 5.23 -10.54
C GLY A 255 -9.55 5.30 -9.05
N ASN A 256 -9.56 4.21 -8.30
CA ASN A 256 -9.96 4.17 -6.89
C ASN A 256 -11.42 4.61 -6.64
N SER A 257 -12.31 4.51 -7.64
CA SER A 257 -13.74 4.81 -7.49
C SER A 257 -14.47 3.80 -6.60
N GLY A 258 -13.84 2.68 -6.28
CA GLY A 258 -14.31 1.61 -5.42
C GLY A 258 -13.18 0.71 -4.92
N TYR A 259 -13.56 -0.44 -4.42
CA TYR A 259 -12.65 -1.51 -3.98
C TYR A 259 -13.30 -2.89 -4.17
N PRO A 260 -12.51 -3.99 -4.29
CA PRO A 260 -13.05 -5.34 -4.39
C PRO A 260 -13.89 -5.69 -3.15
N LYS A 261 -15.05 -6.28 -3.36
CA LYS A 261 -15.88 -6.73 -2.24
C LYS A 261 -15.32 -8.03 -1.66
N ILE A 262 -15.35 -8.17 -0.34
CA ILE A 262 -14.83 -9.37 0.32
C ILE A 262 -15.49 -10.67 -0.20
N ASN A 263 -16.79 -10.62 -0.52
CA ASN A 263 -17.49 -11.77 -1.09
C ASN A 263 -16.97 -12.15 -2.49
N GLU A 264 -16.54 -11.20 -3.30
CA GLU A 264 -15.92 -11.45 -4.62
C GLU A 264 -14.56 -12.13 -4.44
N ILE A 265 -13.76 -11.63 -3.48
CA ILE A 265 -12.47 -12.23 -3.13
C ILE A 265 -12.69 -13.68 -2.68
N LEU A 266 -13.63 -13.93 -1.75
CA LEU A 266 -13.91 -15.28 -1.24
C LEU A 266 -14.42 -16.24 -2.32
N LYS A 267 -15.31 -15.78 -3.22
CA LYS A 267 -15.76 -16.59 -4.38
C LYS A 267 -14.60 -16.97 -5.27
N THR A 268 -13.71 -16.03 -5.57
CA THR A 268 -12.54 -16.27 -6.43
C THR A 268 -11.57 -17.24 -5.77
N VAL A 269 -11.32 -17.10 -4.46
CA VAL A 269 -10.48 -18.05 -3.69
C VAL A 269 -11.07 -19.45 -3.74
N LYS A 270 -12.38 -19.59 -3.54
CA LYS A 270 -13.07 -20.88 -3.64
C LYS A 270 -12.89 -21.52 -5.00
N TYR A 271 -13.09 -20.77 -6.08
CA TYR A 271 -12.90 -21.23 -7.45
C TYR A 271 -11.48 -21.80 -7.67
N TYR A 272 -10.44 -21.08 -7.26
CA TYR A 272 -9.06 -21.59 -7.38
C TYR A 272 -8.80 -22.83 -6.52
N LYS A 273 -9.36 -22.89 -5.30
CA LYS A 273 -9.23 -24.06 -4.44
C LYS A 273 -9.88 -25.30 -5.06
N ASP A 274 -11.04 -25.15 -5.64
CA ASP A 274 -11.77 -26.26 -6.28
C ASP A 274 -11.07 -26.71 -7.56
N SER A 275 -10.52 -25.78 -8.35
CA SER A 275 -9.70 -26.11 -9.54
C SER A 275 -8.43 -26.89 -9.19
N LEU A 276 -7.78 -26.59 -8.06
CA LEU A 276 -6.58 -27.30 -7.61
C LEU A 276 -6.87 -28.70 -7.02
N ARG A 277 -8.14 -29.00 -6.68
CA ARG A 277 -8.53 -30.33 -6.18
C ARG A 277 -8.95 -31.27 -7.29
N ASN A 278 -9.33 -30.72 -8.45
CA ASN A 278 -9.82 -31.49 -9.59
C ASN A 278 -8.72 -31.77 -10.62
N ASN A 279 -7.50 -31.30 -10.38
CA ASN A 279 -6.26 -31.63 -11.12
C ASN A 279 -5.31 -32.42 -10.20
#